data_9c549a636134a9a6bccfd60c63a06a6b
#
_entry.id   9c549a636134a9a6bccfd60c63a06a6b
#
_cell.length_a   1.000
_cell.length_b   1.000
_cell.length_c   1.000
_cell.angle_alpha   90.00
_cell.angle_beta   90.00
_cell.angle_gamma   90.00
#
_symmetry.space_group_name_H-M   'P 1'
#
loop_
_entity.id
_entity.type
_entity.pdbx_description
1 polymer ?
#
loop_
_entity_poly.entity_id
_entity_poly.type
_entity_poly.pdbx_seq_one_letter_code
_entity_poly.pdbx_strand_id
1 'polypeptide(L)'
;MASDIAQERFAPDAPFRFVGGDPSVDFVNTADWTPRGLERDRFTSFDRLVEWAHGAELLDTAQARRFAQAAQRHPRRATATLDDAREFRHLLQDLLASVVSGRESTPSLDRFNTLVSNTARHARLVRAPGGRLTRGWDALGDAPESLLWPVVWRAADLLASAETDRLRVCGGLDCGWFYVDRSRNGLRRWCEMSVCGTAEKNRRRAHR
;
A
#
# COMPACT_ATOMS: atom_id res chain seq x y z
N MET A 1 4.16 -11.66 -26.30
CA MET A 1 4.81 -10.44 -25.76
C MET A 1 3.92 -9.62 -24.82
N ALA A 2 2.63 -9.28 -25.12
CA ALA A 2 1.78 -8.57 -24.15
C ALA A 2 1.31 -9.45 -22.97
N SER A 3 1.15 -10.77 -23.17
CA SER A 3 0.83 -11.72 -22.10
C SER A 3 2.01 -11.97 -21.16
N ASP A 4 3.26 -11.91 -21.66
CA ASP A 4 4.44 -12.15 -20.83
C ASP A 4 4.71 -11.01 -19.86
N ILE A 5 4.56 -9.75 -20.29
CA ILE A 5 4.72 -8.57 -19.42
C ILE A 5 3.64 -8.54 -18.33
N ALA A 6 2.42 -8.98 -18.64
CA ALA A 6 1.36 -9.11 -17.64
C ALA A 6 1.67 -10.25 -16.64
N GLN A 7 2.21 -11.38 -17.10
CA GLN A 7 2.58 -12.51 -16.25
C GLN A 7 3.78 -12.21 -15.35
N GLU A 8 4.84 -11.55 -15.87
CA GLU A 8 5.99 -11.12 -15.07
C GLU A 8 5.60 -10.11 -13.97
N ARG A 9 4.68 -9.20 -14.26
CA ARG A 9 4.17 -8.22 -13.29
C ARG A 9 3.58 -8.90 -12.04
N PHE A 10 3.01 -10.07 -12.20
CA PHE A 10 2.23 -10.76 -11.19
C PHE A 10 2.98 -11.93 -10.52
N ALA A 11 4.27 -12.11 -10.80
CA ALA A 11 5.06 -13.08 -10.07
C ALA A 11 5.14 -12.69 -8.57
N PRO A 12 5.05 -13.65 -7.63
CA PRO A 12 5.11 -13.37 -6.18
C PRO A 12 6.39 -12.62 -5.79
N ASP A 13 7.50 -12.90 -6.47
CA ASP A 13 8.81 -12.31 -6.23
C ASP A 13 9.10 -11.08 -7.13
N ALA A 14 8.13 -10.65 -7.94
CA ALA A 14 8.30 -9.46 -8.77
C ALA A 14 8.60 -8.23 -7.89
N PRO A 15 9.41 -7.27 -8.38
CA PRO A 15 9.65 -6.02 -7.68
C PRO A 15 8.34 -5.29 -7.37
N PHE A 16 8.27 -4.66 -6.20
CA PHE A 16 7.13 -3.81 -5.84
C PHE A 16 7.04 -2.61 -6.78
N ARG A 17 5.83 -2.19 -7.06
CA ARG A 17 5.55 -1.06 -7.94
C ARG A 17 4.87 0.04 -7.14
N PHE A 18 5.47 1.22 -7.17
CA PHE A 18 5.01 2.42 -6.45
C PHE A 18 4.35 3.38 -7.43
N VAL A 19 3.16 3.01 -7.90
CA VAL A 19 2.41 3.74 -8.93
C VAL A 19 1.10 4.34 -8.42
N GLY A 20 0.76 4.04 -7.16
CA GLY A 20 -0.45 4.52 -6.48
C GLY A 20 -0.41 6.01 -6.17
N GLY A 21 0.78 6.62 -6.13
CA GLY A 21 0.95 8.03 -5.80
C GLY A 21 0.92 8.35 -4.31
N ASP A 22 0.65 7.37 -3.47
CA ASP A 22 0.75 7.44 -2.02
C ASP A 22 1.14 6.06 -1.45
N PRO A 23 2.04 6.00 -0.44
CA PRO A 23 2.47 4.74 0.15
C PRO A 23 1.32 3.86 0.66
N SER A 24 0.24 4.43 1.20
CA SER A 24 -0.90 3.66 1.67
C SER A 24 -1.70 3.04 0.52
N VAL A 25 -1.77 3.71 -0.64
CA VAL A 25 -2.35 3.17 -1.86
C VAL A 25 -1.45 2.08 -2.44
N ASP A 26 -0.13 2.30 -2.45
CA ASP A 26 0.83 1.29 -2.89
C ASP A 26 0.84 0.06 -1.97
N PHE A 27 0.53 0.22 -0.68
CA PHE A 27 0.31 -0.90 0.25
C PHE A 27 -0.85 -1.79 -0.18
N VAL A 28 -1.99 -1.21 -0.55
CA VAL A 28 -3.13 -1.96 -1.07
C VAL A 28 -2.78 -2.64 -2.39
N ASN A 29 -2.02 -1.97 -3.25
CA ASN A 29 -1.57 -2.49 -4.55
C ASN A 29 -0.47 -3.58 -4.45
N THR A 30 -0.02 -3.96 -3.24
CA THR A 30 0.83 -5.15 -3.07
C THR A 30 0.08 -6.46 -3.30
N ALA A 31 -1.21 -6.39 -3.52
CA ALA A 31 -2.07 -7.51 -3.89
C ALA A 31 -2.74 -7.24 -5.24
N ASP A 32 -3.04 -8.30 -5.98
CA ASP A 32 -3.77 -8.20 -7.23
C ASP A 32 -5.25 -8.41 -6.97
N TRP A 33 -5.97 -7.29 -6.99
CA TRP A 33 -7.41 -7.24 -6.85
C TRP A 33 -8.06 -7.30 -8.23
N THR A 34 -9.07 -8.13 -8.37
CA THR A 34 -9.90 -8.20 -9.57
C THR A 34 -11.37 -8.11 -9.16
N PRO A 35 -12.31 -7.98 -10.10
CA PRO A 35 -13.74 -8.08 -9.79
C PRO A 35 -14.14 -9.42 -9.13
N ARG A 36 -13.28 -10.44 -9.22
CA ARG A 36 -13.46 -11.76 -8.59
C ARG A 36 -12.88 -11.86 -7.18
N GLY A 37 -12.14 -10.86 -6.74
CA GLY A 37 -11.48 -10.80 -5.43
C GLY A 37 -9.96 -10.74 -5.52
N LEU A 38 -9.30 -11.16 -4.44
CA LEU A 38 -7.85 -11.25 -4.35
C LEU A 38 -7.35 -12.46 -5.17
N GLU A 39 -6.51 -12.22 -6.17
CA GLU A 39 -5.91 -13.28 -6.99
C GLU A 39 -4.49 -13.63 -6.55
N ARG A 40 -3.70 -12.66 -6.13
CA ARG A 40 -2.30 -12.86 -5.71
C ARG A 40 -1.91 -11.91 -4.59
N ASP A 41 -1.01 -12.39 -3.73
CA ASP A 41 -0.46 -11.65 -2.62
C ASP A 41 1.06 -11.61 -2.71
N ARG A 42 1.66 -10.40 -2.75
CA ARG A 42 3.12 -10.21 -2.77
C ARG A 42 3.75 -10.16 -1.40
N PHE A 43 2.95 -10.10 -0.35
CA PHE A 43 3.44 -10.26 1.01
C PHE A 43 3.54 -11.75 1.34
N THR A 44 4.51 -12.42 0.76
CA THR A 44 4.76 -13.86 0.96
C THR A 44 5.53 -14.16 2.24
N SER A 45 6.24 -13.16 2.78
CA SER A 45 6.99 -13.24 4.04
C SER A 45 7.08 -11.89 4.73
N PHE A 46 7.48 -11.88 6.01
CA PHE A 46 7.76 -10.64 6.73
C PHE A 46 8.90 -9.84 6.08
N ASP A 47 9.91 -10.51 5.54
CA ASP A 47 11.01 -9.84 4.85
C ASP A 47 10.53 -9.09 3.60
N ARG A 48 9.55 -9.66 2.86
CA ARG A 48 8.91 -8.96 1.75
C ARG A 48 8.12 -7.74 2.20
N LEU A 49 7.49 -7.79 3.37
CA LEU A 49 6.82 -6.62 3.95
C LEU A 49 7.83 -5.52 4.33
N VAL A 50 8.98 -5.88 4.90
CA VAL A 50 10.08 -4.95 5.20
C VAL A 50 10.67 -4.35 3.92
N GLU A 51 10.91 -5.16 2.89
CA GLU A 51 11.39 -4.72 1.58
C GLU A 51 10.43 -3.68 0.96
N TRP A 52 9.14 -3.97 0.99
CA TRP A 52 8.13 -3.03 0.52
C TRP A 52 8.16 -1.70 1.30
N ALA A 53 8.18 -1.77 2.63
CA ALA A 53 8.17 -0.56 3.46
C ALA A 53 9.43 0.31 3.26
N HIS A 54 10.58 -0.33 3.01
CA HIS A 54 11.81 0.37 2.63
C HIS A 54 11.70 1.01 1.24
N GLY A 55 11.19 0.28 0.24
CA GLY A 55 10.95 0.80 -1.11
C GLY A 55 9.89 1.91 -1.17
N ALA A 56 8.91 1.90 -0.26
CA ALA A 56 7.91 2.94 -0.08
C ALA A 56 8.44 4.18 0.70
N GLU A 57 9.73 4.20 1.05
CA GLU A 57 10.37 5.27 1.83
C GLU A 57 9.76 5.48 3.23
N LEU A 58 9.07 4.47 3.76
CA LEU A 58 8.54 4.48 5.13
C LEU A 58 9.60 4.08 6.16
N LEU A 59 10.64 3.39 5.71
CA LEU A 59 11.79 2.96 6.49
C LEU A 59 13.08 3.38 5.80
N ASP A 60 14.04 3.82 6.58
CA ASP A 60 15.44 3.91 6.12
C ASP A 60 16.14 2.54 6.19
N THR A 61 17.33 2.45 5.61
CA THR A 61 18.14 1.20 5.59
C THR A 61 18.46 0.67 7.00
N ALA A 62 18.69 1.56 7.97
CA ALA A 62 19.01 1.15 9.35
C ALA A 62 17.76 0.58 10.03
N GLN A 63 16.61 1.18 9.80
CA GLN A 63 15.32 0.69 10.30
C GLN A 63 14.96 -0.66 9.68
N ALA A 64 15.12 -0.84 8.36
CA ALA A 64 14.89 -2.11 7.68
C ALA A 64 15.75 -3.23 8.27
N ARG A 65 17.04 -2.97 8.55
CA ARG A 65 17.94 -3.93 9.22
C ARG A 65 17.47 -4.27 10.64
N ARG A 66 16.97 -3.30 11.41
CA ARG A 66 16.42 -3.56 12.75
C ARG A 66 15.20 -4.48 12.70
N PHE A 67 14.30 -4.28 11.73
CA PHE A 67 13.16 -5.16 11.52
C PHE A 67 13.57 -6.59 11.17
N ALA A 68 14.56 -6.77 10.28
CA ALA A 68 15.09 -8.10 9.97
C ALA A 68 15.67 -8.79 11.23
N GLN A 69 16.39 -8.06 12.07
CA GLN A 69 16.90 -8.58 13.35
C GLN A 69 15.77 -8.88 14.35
N ALA A 70 14.75 -8.03 14.43
CA ALA A 70 13.58 -8.26 15.29
C ALA A 70 12.81 -9.52 14.85
N ALA A 71 12.67 -9.76 13.55
CA ALA A 71 12.05 -10.97 13.02
C ALA A 71 12.82 -12.24 13.39
N GLN A 72 14.14 -12.19 13.32
CA GLN A 72 15.01 -13.32 13.76
C GLN A 72 14.84 -13.63 15.25
N ARG A 73 14.76 -12.59 16.09
CA ARG A 73 14.56 -12.74 17.54
C ARG A 73 13.15 -13.19 17.91
N HIS A 74 12.15 -12.81 17.11
CA HIS A 74 10.73 -13.01 17.39
C HIS A 74 9.96 -13.55 16.18
N PRO A 75 10.30 -14.76 15.66
CA PRO A 75 9.73 -15.26 14.39
C PRO A 75 8.20 -15.43 14.42
N ARG A 76 7.63 -15.85 15.55
CA ARG A 76 6.17 -15.94 15.70
C ARG A 76 5.48 -14.59 15.62
N ARG A 77 6.08 -13.54 16.20
CA ARG A 77 5.54 -12.16 16.10
C ARG A 77 5.68 -11.62 14.68
N ALA A 78 6.76 -11.93 13.97
CA ALA A 78 6.93 -11.55 12.57
C ALA A 78 5.85 -12.18 11.67
N THR A 79 5.53 -13.48 11.89
CA THR A 79 4.42 -14.14 11.17
C THR A 79 3.07 -13.48 11.50
N ALA A 80 2.77 -13.24 12.77
CA ALA A 80 1.54 -12.56 13.17
C ALA A 80 1.43 -11.15 12.55
N THR A 81 2.54 -10.39 12.55
CA THR A 81 2.56 -9.06 11.91
C THR A 81 2.31 -9.13 10.41
N LEU A 82 2.80 -10.16 9.73
CA LEU A 82 2.49 -10.37 8.31
C LEU A 82 0.99 -10.61 8.09
N ASP A 83 0.36 -11.39 8.95
CA ASP A 83 -1.08 -11.66 8.86
C ASP A 83 -1.89 -10.40 9.19
N ASP A 84 -1.50 -9.65 10.23
CA ASP A 84 -2.08 -8.33 10.56
C ASP A 84 -1.94 -7.33 9.38
N ALA A 85 -0.80 -7.35 8.68
CA ALA A 85 -0.57 -6.52 7.50
C ALA A 85 -1.54 -6.88 6.36
N ARG A 86 -1.80 -8.16 6.13
CA ARG A 86 -2.76 -8.63 5.13
C ARG A 86 -4.19 -8.24 5.50
N GLU A 87 -4.58 -8.41 6.77
CA GLU A 87 -5.90 -7.99 7.25
C GLU A 87 -6.07 -6.48 7.14
N PHE A 88 -5.08 -5.71 7.55
CA PHE A 88 -5.10 -4.26 7.42
C PHE A 88 -5.20 -3.83 5.95
N ARG A 89 -4.51 -4.51 5.04
CA ARG A 89 -4.60 -4.23 3.60
C ARG A 89 -6.01 -4.47 3.06
N HIS A 90 -6.71 -5.53 3.47
CA HIS A 90 -8.12 -5.76 3.12
C HIS A 90 -9.01 -4.64 3.65
N LEU A 91 -8.84 -4.28 4.92
CA LEU A 91 -9.59 -3.17 5.53
C LEU A 91 -9.38 -1.86 4.78
N LEU A 92 -8.14 -1.53 4.42
CA LEU A 92 -7.82 -0.31 3.68
C LEU A 92 -8.35 -0.35 2.25
N GLN A 93 -8.33 -1.51 1.59
CA GLN A 93 -8.93 -1.70 0.28
C GLN A 93 -10.43 -1.41 0.30
N ASP A 94 -11.16 -1.91 1.32
CA ASP A 94 -12.59 -1.62 1.50
C ASP A 94 -12.86 -0.12 1.70
N LEU A 95 -12.03 0.56 2.50
CA LEU A 95 -12.14 2.00 2.73
C LEU A 95 -11.87 2.81 1.45
N LEU A 96 -10.80 2.48 0.71
CA LEU A 96 -10.50 3.16 -0.56
C LEU A 96 -11.62 2.92 -1.58
N ALA A 97 -12.16 1.71 -1.66
CA ALA A 97 -13.29 1.39 -2.52
C ALA A 97 -14.56 2.17 -2.12
N SER A 98 -14.81 2.33 -0.82
CA SER A 98 -15.95 3.12 -0.31
C SER A 98 -15.82 4.58 -0.71
N VAL A 99 -14.63 5.17 -0.56
CA VAL A 99 -14.33 6.55 -0.97
C VAL A 99 -14.56 6.74 -2.47
N VAL A 100 -14.01 5.86 -3.32
CA VAL A 100 -14.16 5.97 -4.79
C VAL A 100 -15.60 5.80 -5.25
N SER A 101 -16.38 4.94 -4.57
CA SER A 101 -17.77 4.66 -4.93
C SER A 101 -18.76 5.62 -4.27
N GLY A 102 -18.34 6.46 -3.34
CA GLY A 102 -19.21 7.32 -2.53
C GLY A 102 -20.14 6.54 -1.60
N ARG A 103 -19.84 5.28 -1.28
CA ARG A 103 -20.61 4.43 -0.36
C ARG A 103 -20.00 4.46 1.02
N GLU A 104 -20.82 4.59 2.05
CA GLU A 104 -20.34 4.52 3.43
C GLU A 104 -19.94 3.09 3.81
N SER A 105 -18.86 2.98 4.59
CA SER A 105 -18.38 1.71 5.18
C SER A 105 -18.09 1.94 6.67
N THR A 106 -19.12 2.21 7.46
CA THR A 106 -19.00 2.49 8.90
C THR A 106 -18.24 1.41 9.66
N PRO A 107 -18.50 0.10 9.48
CA PRO A 107 -17.74 -0.94 10.20
C PRO A 107 -16.24 -0.94 9.87
N SER A 108 -15.87 -0.69 8.61
CA SER A 108 -14.46 -0.59 8.21
C SER A 108 -13.80 0.65 8.79
N LEU A 109 -14.53 1.77 8.84
CA LEU A 109 -14.04 3.01 9.44
C LEU A 109 -13.81 2.87 10.96
N ASP A 110 -14.70 2.22 11.69
CA ASP A 110 -14.56 1.99 13.13
C ASP A 110 -13.33 1.10 13.44
N ARG A 111 -13.14 0.03 12.67
CA ARG A 111 -11.96 -0.82 12.79
C ARG A 111 -10.68 -0.04 12.49
N PHE A 112 -10.68 0.78 11.45
CA PHE A 112 -9.55 1.62 11.09
C PHE A 112 -9.23 2.66 12.19
N ASN A 113 -10.24 3.33 12.75
CA ASN A 113 -10.07 4.27 13.86
C ASN A 113 -9.45 3.61 15.10
N THR A 114 -9.76 2.35 15.36
CA THR A 114 -9.11 1.57 16.42
C THR A 114 -7.61 1.39 16.15
N LEU A 115 -7.24 1.06 14.91
CA LEU A 115 -5.83 0.96 14.52
C LEU A 115 -5.09 2.31 14.61
N VAL A 116 -5.73 3.41 14.18
CA VAL A 116 -5.18 4.76 14.28
C VAL A 116 -4.94 5.13 15.75
N SER A 117 -5.92 4.90 16.63
CA SER A 117 -5.81 5.20 18.06
C SER A 117 -4.69 4.41 18.73
N ASN A 118 -4.55 3.12 18.37
CA ASN A 118 -3.47 2.28 18.88
C ASN A 118 -2.10 2.77 18.38
N THR A 119 -2.00 3.15 17.11
CA THR A 119 -0.77 3.65 16.49
C THR A 119 -0.35 5.02 17.06
N ALA A 120 -1.31 5.90 17.35
CA ALA A 120 -1.07 7.24 17.89
C ALA A 120 -0.26 7.25 19.19
N ARG A 121 -0.37 6.22 20.02
CA ARG A 121 0.38 6.08 21.28
C ARG A 121 1.89 6.00 21.08
N HIS A 122 2.34 5.60 19.91
CA HIS A 122 3.73 5.41 19.54
C HIS A 122 4.29 6.58 18.71
N ALA A 123 3.44 7.53 18.30
CA ALA A 123 3.87 8.70 17.53
C ALA A 123 4.65 9.68 18.42
N ARG A 124 5.73 10.23 17.90
CA ARG A 124 6.60 11.22 18.55
C ARG A 124 6.97 12.33 17.57
N LEU A 125 7.30 13.50 18.09
CA LEU A 125 8.00 14.52 17.34
C LEU A 125 9.50 14.32 17.52
N VAL A 126 10.22 14.21 16.43
CA VAL A 126 11.67 14.06 16.39
C VAL A 126 12.31 15.15 15.53
N ARG A 127 13.59 15.45 15.76
CA ARG A 127 14.33 16.38 14.89
C ARG A 127 14.91 15.61 13.69
N ALA A 128 14.50 16.03 12.51
CA ALA A 128 15.13 15.59 11.27
C ALA A 128 16.51 16.26 11.08
N PRO A 129 17.38 15.70 10.23
CA PRO A 129 18.57 16.42 9.77
C PRO A 129 18.18 17.81 9.26
N GLY A 130 18.91 18.85 9.69
CA GLY A 130 18.55 20.26 9.41
C GLY A 130 17.64 20.91 10.47
N GLY A 131 17.31 20.23 11.58
CA GLY A 131 16.67 20.78 12.77
C GLY A 131 15.14 20.90 12.71
N ARG A 132 14.50 20.63 11.57
CA ARG A 132 13.04 20.63 11.45
C ARG A 132 12.41 19.51 12.28
N LEU A 133 11.29 19.78 12.91
CA LEU A 133 10.51 18.74 13.57
C LEU A 133 9.74 17.92 12.52
N THR A 134 9.77 16.63 12.71
CA THR A 134 9.01 15.67 11.88
C THR A 134 8.39 14.60 12.79
N ARG A 135 7.43 13.88 12.25
CA ARG A 135 6.88 12.71 12.94
C ARG A 135 7.92 11.60 12.93
N GLY A 136 8.10 10.97 14.09
CA GLY A 136 8.84 9.75 14.29
C GLY A 136 8.03 8.78 15.14
N TRP A 137 8.62 7.66 15.47
CA TRP A 137 7.98 6.58 16.20
C TRP A 137 8.84 6.16 17.38
N ASP A 138 8.18 5.87 18.49
CA ASP A 138 8.83 5.32 19.67
C ASP A 138 9.18 3.85 19.40
N ALA A 139 10.46 3.49 19.59
CA ALA A 139 10.94 2.12 19.43
C ALA A 139 10.62 1.45 18.07
N LEU A 140 10.58 2.22 16.97
CA LEU A 140 10.38 1.66 15.64
C LEU A 140 11.50 0.66 15.27
N GLY A 141 11.10 -0.57 14.96
CA GLY A 141 12.02 -1.65 14.61
C GLY A 141 12.49 -2.50 15.79
N ASP A 142 12.08 -2.22 17.01
CA ASP A 142 12.40 -3.06 18.18
C ASP A 142 11.51 -4.31 18.22
N ALA A 143 10.32 -4.22 17.63
CA ALA A 143 9.37 -5.31 17.51
C ALA A 143 8.73 -5.33 16.12
N PRO A 144 8.46 -6.54 15.54
CA PRO A 144 7.91 -6.68 14.20
C PRO A 144 6.65 -5.84 13.94
N GLU A 145 5.70 -5.83 14.86
CA GLU A 145 4.40 -5.14 14.74
C GLU A 145 4.51 -3.63 14.59
N SER A 146 5.61 -3.02 15.04
CA SER A 146 5.83 -1.58 14.88
C SER A 146 5.97 -1.16 13.40
N LEU A 147 6.19 -2.11 12.49
CA LEU A 147 6.28 -1.86 11.06
C LEU A 147 4.98 -1.31 10.47
N LEU A 148 3.83 -1.67 11.04
CA LEU A 148 2.54 -1.19 10.55
C LEU A 148 2.23 0.25 10.96
N TRP A 149 2.88 0.82 11.98
CA TRP A 149 2.56 2.17 12.45
C TRP A 149 2.69 3.25 11.38
N PRO A 150 3.82 3.35 10.64
CA PRO A 150 3.92 4.36 9.57
C PRO A 150 2.91 4.14 8.45
N VAL A 151 2.53 2.90 8.15
CA VAL A 151 1.55 2.58 7.10
C VAL A 151 0.14 3.00 7.51
N VAL A 152 -0.30 2.63 8.73
CA VAL A 152 -1.59 3.03 9.29
C VAL A 152 -1.72 4.55 9.33
N TRP A 153 -0.66 5.21 9.79
CA TRP A 153 -0.68 6.68 9.89
C TRP A 153 -0.73 7.35 8.52
N ARG A 154 0.02 6.82 7.55
CA ARG A 154 0.00 7.34 6.18
C ARG A 154 -1.37 7.20 5.55
N ALA A 155 -2.05 6.07 5.79
CA ALA A 155 -3.43 5.87 5.36
C ALA A 155 -4.40 6.87 6.02
N ALA A 156 -4.22 7.17 7.30
CA ALA A 156 -5.03 8.18 8.00
C ALA A 156 -4.80 9.59 7.41
N ASP A 157 -3.55 9.98 7.15
CA ASP A 157 -3.22 11.26 6.52
C ASP A 157 -3.86 11.38 5.11
N LEU A 158 -3.81 10.32 4.30
CA LEU A 158 -4.45 10.30 2.97
C LEU A 158 -5.97 10.42 3.09
N LEU A 159 -6.60 9.56 3.90
CA LEU A 159 -8.07 9.51 4.02
C LEU A 159 -8.66 10.80 4.60
N ALA A 160 -7.90 11.55 5.40
CA ALA A 160 -8.29 12.86 5.93
C ALA A 160 -7.95 14.03 4.99
N SER A 161 -7.30 13.78 3.86
CA SER A 161 -6.85 14.84 2.94
C SER A 161 -7.80 15.03 1.76
N ALA A 162 -7.72 16.19 1.09
CA ALA A 162 -8.41 16.45 -0.17
C ALA A 162 -7.89 15.59 -1.35
N GLU A 163 -6.79 14.84 -1.19
CA GLU A 163 -6.30 13.93 -2.23
C GLU A 163 -7.27 12.76 -2.49
N THR A 164 -8.16 12.47 -1.55
CA THR A 164 -9.25 11.48 -1.72
C THR A 164 -10.16 11.83 -2.90
N ASP A 165 -10.39 13.11 -3.21
CA ASP A 165 -11.16 13.54 -4.37
C ASP A 165 -10.51 13.12 -5.71
N ARG A 166 -9.21 12.80 -5.67
CA ARG A 166 -8.41 12.33 -6.79
C ARG A 166 -8.10 10.84 -6.76
N LEU A 167 -8.61 10.12 -5.77
CA LEU A 167 -8.46 8.67 -5.70
C LEU A 167 -9.30 8.00 -6.80
N ARG A 168 -8.69 7.07 -7.52
CA ARG A 168 -9.32 6.36 -8.65
C ARG A 168 -8.97 4.88 -8.61
N VAL A 169 -9.83 4.08 -9.22
CA VAL A 169 -9.54 2.67 -9.56
C VAL A 169 -9.05 2.60 -11.00
N CYS A 170 -8.10 1.73 -11.27
CA CYS A 170 -7.56 1.53 -12.60
C CYS A 170 -8.64 1.04 -13.58
N GLY A 171 -8.73 1.66 -14.74
CA GLY A 171 -9.64 1.27 -15.83
C GLY A 171 -9.18 0.06 -16.65
N GLY A 172 -8.14 -0.66 -16.26
CA GLY A 172 -7.70 -1.92 -16.88
C GLY A 172 -8.70 -3.04 -16.61
N LEU A 173 -8.96 -3.92 -17.59
CA LEU A 173 -10.03 -4.92 -17.55
C LEU A 173 -9.96 -5.84 -16.32
N ASP A 174 -8.77 -6.29 -15.94
CA ASP A 174 -8.54 -7.19 -14.80
C ASP A 174 -7.59 -6.54 -13.78
N CYS A 175 -7.72 -5.22 -13.56
CA CYS A 175 -6.88 -4.47 -12.64
C CYS A 175 -7.74 -3.72 -11.63
N GLY A 176 -7.72 -4.14 -10.38
CA GLY A 176 -8.40 -3.47 -9.26
C GLY A 176 -7.49 -2.53 -8.45
N TRP A 177 -6.33 -2.14 -8.98
CA TRP A 177 -5.41 -1.25 -8.28
C TRP A 177 -5.94 0.17 -8.18
N PHE A 178 -5.65 0.82 -7.06
CA PHE A 178 -5.96 2.23 -6.84
C PHE A 178 -4.78 3.13 -7.22
N TYR A 179 -5.07 4.41 -7.45
CA TYR A 179 -4.07 5.45 -7.58
C TYR A 179 -4.67 6.83 -7.27
N VAL A 180 -3.84 7.75 -6.80
CA VAL A 180 -4.16 9.17 -6.69
C VAL A 180 -3.80 9.83 -8.02
N ASP A 181 -4.77 10.43 -8.69
CA ASP A 181 -4.55 11.12 -9.97
C ASP A 181 -3.94 12.50 -9.74
N ARG A 182 -2.62 12.58 -9.71
CA ARG A 182 -1.87 13.83 -9.64
C ARG A 182 -1.55 14.44 -11.00
N SER A 183 -2.17 13.94 -12.08
CA SER A 183 -2.02 14.55 -13.40
C SER A 183 -2.63 15.95 -13.44
N ARG A 184 -2.07 16.82 -14.31
CA ARG A 184 -2.48 18.23 -14.41
C ARG A 184 -3.98 18.40 -14.65
N ASN A 185 -4.56 17.52 -15.49
CA ASN A 185 -5.96 17.61 -15.93
C ASN A 185 -6.89 16.62 -15.21
N GLY A 186 -6.41 15.77 -14.28
CA GLY A 186 -7.21 14.76 -13.59
C GLY A 186 -7.78 13.68 -14.53
N LEU A 187 -7.12 13.40 -15.66
CA LEU A 187 -7.61 12.50 -16.71
C LEU A 187 -6.88 11.17 -16.80
N ARG A 188 -6.05 10.83 -15.80
CA ARG A 188 -5.39 9.53 -15.74
C ARG A 188 -6.42 8.42 -15.60
N ARG A 189 -6.35 7.40 -16.43
CA ARG A 189 -7.30 6.28 -16.48
C ARG A 189 -6.74 4.96 -16.00
N TRP A 190 -5.42 4.81 -15.94
CA TRP A 190 -4.72 3.58 -15.59
C TRP A 190 -3.72 3.81 -14.49
N CYS A 191 -3.56 2.81 -13.61
CA CYS A 191 -2.53 2.84 -12.58
C CYS A 191 -1.13 2.97 -13.19
N GLU A 192 -0.96 2.50 -14.43
CA GLU A 192 0.27 2.65 -15.17
C GLU A 192 0.01 2.56 -16.68
N MET A 193 0.53 3.56 -17.43
CA MET A 193 0.31 3.64 -18.86
C MET A 193 1.06 2.54 -19.63
N SER A 194 2.28 2.21 -19.24
CA SER A 194 3.13 1.20 -19.89
C SER A 194 2.56 -0.22 -19.77
N VAL A 195 1.74 -0.49 -18.78
CA VAL A 195 1.12 -1.80 -18.53
C VAL A 195 -0.36 -1.78 -18.90
N CYS A 196 -1.19 -1.23 -18.03
CA CYS A 196 -2.66 -1.26 -18.20
C CYS A 196 -3.12 -0.44 -19.40
N GLY A 197 -2.50 0.74 -19.65
CA GLY A 197 -2.81 1.55 -20.83
C GLY A 197 -2.43 0.86 -22.14
N THR A 198 -1.28 0.22 -22.18
CA THR A 198 -0.80 -0.52 -23.36
C THR A 198 -1.64 -1.77 -23.61
N ALA A 199 -1.99 -2.54 -22.56
CA ALA A 199 -2.86 -3.70 -22.67
C ALA A 199 -4.22 -3.32 -23.28
N GLU A 200 -4.84 -2.24 -22.80
CA GLU A 200 -6.12 -1.74 -23.31
C GLU A 200 -6.01 -1.28 -24.78
N LYS A 201 -4.91 -0.58 -25.13
CA LYS A 201 -4.68 -0.16 -26.52
C LYS A 201 -4.54 -1.36 -27.45
N ASN A 202 -3.83 -2.40 -27.04
CA ASN A 202 -3.65 -3.62 -27.84
C ASN A 202 -4.98 -4.37 -28.00
N ARG A 203 -5.79 -4.47 -26.93
CA ARG A 203 -7.12 -5.08 -26.98
C ARG A 203 -8.02 -4.39 -28.01
N ARG A 204 -8.08 -3.04 -27.99
CA ARG A 204 -8.87 -2.27 -28.97
C ARG A 204 -8.41 -2.47 -30.42
N ARG A 205 -7.11 -2.71 -30.64
CA ARG A 205 -6.58 -3.00 -31.98
C ARG A 205 -6.96 -4.40 -32.46
N ALA A 206 -7.03 -5.39 -31.57
CA ALA A 206 -7.39 -6.76 -31.91
C ALA A 206 -8.89 -6.93 -32.22
N HIS A 207 -9.73 -5.96 -31.84
CA HIS A 207 -11.17 -5.97 -32.11
C HIS A 207 -11.58 -5.06 -33.29
N ARG A 208 -10.62 -4.51 -34.02
CA ARG A 208 -10.83 -3.77 -35.28
C ARG A 208 -10.48 -4.64 -36.48
#